data_b173144194facde63343e14c5f186ed8
#
_entry.id   b173144194facde63343e14c5f186ed8
#
_cell.length_a   1.000
_cell.length_b   1.000
_cell.length_c   1.000
_cell.angle_alpha   90.00
_cell.angle_beta   90.00
_cell.angle_gamma   90.00
#
_symmetry.space_group_name_H-M   'P 1'
#
loop_
_entity.id
_entity.type
_entity.pdbx_description
1 polymer ?
#
loop_
_entity_poly.entity_id
_entity_poly.type
_entity_poly.pdbx_seq_one_letter_code
_entity_poly.pdbx_strand_id
1 'polypeptide(L)'
;MKTNLLTLITIFTAILLTSCEKEIEFNGEQTDPKLVINSLMESGQPVKASISKSYFFLDNDANTTAPDDLVATLYVNGNLIGEMTPHNDTVVSYDIWDPNDPNLGYIRKVYTYDYYPAVGDIIKITASANGFDDVEATTSPLPNGVDSHVNVDVLDWTSYYQYTYDDVDDEFVVVDSLLSFYGDLVLTLDITDPNPGQSDCFKVYVESWKRDMYNSIRCYFEYDDPVFGSALPNNEYVDFDDLETKPQGVFTDVLFDGRTYQLKFKMRVEMVLDEEYDTDFFQLPIRLEHLSKEYYYYLNTCDQGDMSMQLYAEPIQTYTNVNGGYGIVAGRTVDTLWFALPLEE
;
A
#
# COMPACT_ATOMS: atom_id res chain seq x y z
N MET A 1 -66.91 1.62 -10.94
CA MET A 1 -66.10 1.06 -9.85
C MET A 1 -64.64 0.77 -10.20
N LYS A 2 -64.30 0.24 -11.37
CA LYS A 2 -62.90 -0.03 -11.74
C LYS A 2 -62.03 1.19 -11.93
N THR A 3 -62.56 2.30 -12.40
CA THR A 3 -61.84 3.58 -12.62
C THR A 3 -61.40 4.22 -11.29
N ASN A 4 -62.26 4.16 -10.25
CA ASN A 4 -61.92 4.75 -8.94
C ASN A 4 -60.84 3.97 -8.19
N LEU A 5 -60.72 2.66 -8.45
CA LEU A 5 -59.70 1.82 -7.83
C LEU A 5 -58.32 2.12 -8.46
N LEU A 6 -58.27 2.30 -9.78
CA LEU A 6 -57.04 2.61 -10.48
C LEU A 6 -56.48 3.99 -10.04
N THR A 7 -57.35 4.98 -9.92
CA THR A 7 -56.97 6.32 -9.44
C THR A 7 -56.46 6.29 -8.01
N LEU A 8 -57.08 5.47 -7.14
CA LEU A 8 -56.66 5.31 -5.75
C LEU A 8 -55.28 4.64 -5.64
N ILE A 9 -54.99 3.64 -6.50
CA ILE A 9 -53.70 2.97 -6.56
C ILE A 9 -52.62 3.93 -7.06
N THR A 10 -52.89 4.75 -8.06
CA THR A 10 -51.95 5.74 -8.61
C THR A 10 -51.59 6.79 -7.57
N ILE A 11 -52.57 7.30 -6.81
CA ILE A 11 -52.34 8.28 -5.73
C ILE A 11 -51.54 7.66 -4.61
N PHE A 12 -51.80 6.41 -4.24
CA PHE A 12 -51.06 5.72 -3.19
C PHE A 12 -49.60 5.41 -3.61
N THR A 13 -49.36 5.05 -4.87
CA THR A 13 -48.01 4.87 -5.41
C THR A 13 -47.26 6.18 -5.48
N ALA A 14 -47.90 7.29 -5.83
CA ALA A 14 -47.24 8.62 -5.87
C ALA A 14 -46.84 9.11 -4.45
N ILE A 15 -47.58 8.74 -3.41
CA ILE A 15 -47.23 9.08 -2.03
C ILE A 15 -46.05 8.23 -1.53
N LEU A 16 -45.87 7.00 -2.00
CA LEU A 16 -44.74 6.13 -1.63
C LEU A 16 -43.41 6.55 -2.33
N LEU A 17 -43.47 7.40 -3.35
CA LEU A 17 -42.28 7.89 -4.06
C LEU A 17 -41.73 9.20 -3.45
N THR A 18 -42.35 9.78 -2.45
CA THR A 18 -41.75 10.87 -1.68
C THR A 18 -40.82 10.27 -0.63
N SER A 19 -39.71 9.70 -1.07
CA SER A 19 -38.56 9.43 -0.20
C SER A 19 -38.01 10.80 0.22
N CYS A 20 -38.21 11.17 1.47
CA CYS A 20 -37.48 12.30 2.05
C CYS A 20 -36.04 11.85 2.18
N GLU A 21 -35.19 12.24 1.26
CA GLU A 21 -33.76 12.31 1.48
C GLU A 21 -33.54 13.37 2.56
N LYS A 22 -33.26 12.91 3.77
CA LYS A 22 -32.85 13.79 4.84
C LYS A 22 -31.35 14.02 4.66
N GLU A 23 -30.99 15.17 4.12
CA GLU A 23 -29.59 15.61 4.18
C GLU A 23 -29.17 15.63 5.66
N ILE A 24 -28.14 14.85 5.97
CA ILE A 24 -27.51 14.89 7.28
C ILE A 24 -26.56 16.08 7.24
N GLU A 25 -26.98 17.19 7.86
CA GLU A 25 -26.10 18.33 8.03
C GLU A 25 -24.91 17.93 8.91
N PHE A 26 -23.69 18.10 8.41
CA PHE A 26 -22.50 17.93 9.21
C PHE A 26 -22.40 19.11 10.21
N ASN A 27 -22.52 18.83 11.49
CA ASN A 27 -22.44 19.82 12.57
C ASN A 27 -21.05 19.82 13.27
N GLY A 28 -20.01 19.21 12.66
CA GLY A 28 -18.65 19.23 13.18
C GLY A 28 -17.97 20.56 12.97
N GLU A 29 -17.00 20.88 13.82
CA GLU A 29 -16.18 22.08 13.64
C GLU A 29 -15.24 21.88 12.45
N GLN A 30 -15.13 22.91 11.59
CA GLN A 30 -14.14 22.93 10.53
C GLN A 30 -12.75 23.05 11.16
N THR A 31 -11.85 22.15 10.81
CA THR A 31 -10.46 22.18 11.27
C THR A 31 -9.58 22.92 10.28
N ASP A 32 -8.67 23.73 10.79
CA ASP A 32 -7.67 24.40 9.96
C ASP A 32 -6.77 23.37 9.26
N PRO A 33 -6.36 23.64 7.99
CA PRO A 33 -5.44 22.80 7.27
C PRO A 33 -4.11 22.66 8.01
N LYS A 34 -3.55 21.45 8.02
CA LYS A 34 -2.25 21.14 8.63
C LYS A 34 -1.28 20.63 7.58
N LEU A 35 0.00 20.76 7.83
CA LEU A 35 1.04 20.14 7.02
C LEU A 35 1.01 18.63 7.21
N VAL A 36 1.30 17.90 6.13
CA VAL A 36 1.34 16.44 6.07
C VAL A 36 2.71 16.02 5.56
N ILE A 37 3.43 15.22 6.34
CA ILE A 37 4.73 14.67 5.93
C ILE A 37 4.59 13.16 5.76
N ASN A 38 4.87 12.65 4.56
CA ASN A 38 4.96 11.22 4.29
C ASN A 38 6.36 10.88 3.77
N SER A 39 7.12 10.14 4.57
CA SER A 39 8.46 9.68 4.22
C SER A 39 8.66 8.26 4.72
N LEU A 40 8.86 7.35 3.80
CA LEU A 40 9.32 5.99 4.09
C LEU A 40 10.76 5.87 3.59
N MET A 41 11.68 5.82 4.53
CA MET A 41 13.10 5.72 4.23
C MET A 41 13.53 4.27 4.12
N GLU A 42 14.39 4.02 3.17
CA GLU A 42 15.03 2.72 2.97
C GLU A 42 16.54 2.87 3.16
N SER A 43 17.15 1.96 3.93
CA SER A 43 18.59 1.96 4.13
C SER A 43 19.32 1.89 2.80
N GLY A 44 20.29 2.80 2.60
CA GLY A 44 21.07 2.88 1.36
C GLY A 44 20.37 3.56 0.17
N GLN A 45 19.14 4.10 0.34
CA GLN A 45 18.46 4.93 -0.66
C GLN A 45 18.44 6.41 -0.23
N PRO A 46 18.42 7.37 -1.17
CA PRO A 46 18.41 8.79 -0.80
C PRO A 46 17.12 9.16 -0.06
N VAL A 47 17.23 10.06 0.92
CA VAL A 47 16.07 10.54 1.69
C VAL A 47 15.10 11.29 0.80
N LYS A 48 13.82 10.90 0.88
CA LYS A 48 12.69 11.52 0.17
C LYS A 48 11.52 11.71 1.11
N ALA A 49 10.83 12.84 1.01
CA ALA A 49 9.58 13.10 1.70
C ALA A 49 8.56 13.74 0.76
N SER A 50 7.36 13.21 0.72
CA SER A 50 6.21 13.88 0.10
C SER A 50 5.59 14.79 1.15
N ILE A 51 5.56 16.09 0.90
CA ILE A 51 4.96 17.05 1.81
C ILE A 51 3.78 17.74 1.13
N SER A 52 2.66 17.81 1.84
CA SER A 52 1.40 18.36 1.36
C SER A 52 0.69 19.10 2.48
N LYS A 53 -0.53 19.56 2.24
CA LYS A 53 -1.44 20.07 3.27
C LYS A 53 -2.72 19.24 3.31
N SER A 54 -3.32 19.11 4.48
CA SER A 54 -4.65 18.55 4.62
C SER A 54 -5.72 19.52 4.15
N TYR A 55 -6.90 19.03 3.86
CA TYR A 55 -8.09 19.84 3.56
C TYR A 55 -9.28 19.29 4.36
N PHE A 56 -10.25 20.13 4.57
CA PHE A 56 -11.49 19.68 5.18
C PHE A 56 -12.37 18.97 4.12
N PHE A 57 -12.90 17.81 4.44
CA PHE A 57 -13.57 16.93 3.46
C PHE A 57 -14.82 17.54 2.78
N LEU A 58 -15.41 18.59 3.37
CA LEU A 58 -16.52 19.35 2.77
C LEU A 58 -16.07 20.55 1.96
N ASP A 59 -14.77 20.84 1.87
CA ASP A 59 -14.28 21.92 1.04
C ASP A 59 -14.44 21.55 -0.44
N ASN A 60 -15.00 22.45 -1.22
CA ASN A 60 -15.16 22.26 -2.67
C ASN A 60 -13.83 22.31 -3.45
N ASP A 61 -12.77 22.80 -2.82
CA ASP A 61 -11.41 22.88 -3.39
C ASP A 61 -10.46 22.00 -2.57
N ALA A 62 -10.40 20.72 -2.95
CA ALA A 62 -9.53 19.71 -2.32
C ALA A 62 -8.06 19.89 -2.72
N ASN A 63 -7.52 21.12 -2.67
CA ASN A 63 -6.13 21.39 -2.99
C ASN A 63 -5.21 20.95 -1.86
N THR A 64 -4.49 19.84 -2.07
CA THR A 64 -3.50 19.28 -1.14
C THR A 64 -2.06 19.72 -1.43
N THR A 65 -1.82 20.55 -2.45
CA THR A 65 -0.47 20.98 -2.82
C THR A 65 0.20 21.72 -1.67
N ALA A 66 1.47 21.38 -1.39
CA ALA A 66 2.28 22.06 -0.39
C ALA A 66 2.39 23.56 -0.69
N PRO A 67 2.42 24.44 0.33
CA PRO A 67 2.71 25.86 0.17
C PRO A 67 4.01 26.10 -0.60
N ASP A 68 4.05 27.18 -1.40
CA ASP A 68 5.24 27.47 -2.22
C ASP A 68 6.44 27.93 -1.40
N ASP A 69 6.21 28.47 -0.21
CA ASP A 69 7.21 28.93 0.74
C ASP A 69 7.58 27.86 1.78
N LEU A 70 7.13 26.61 1.58
CA LEU A 70 7.45 25.53 2.51
C LEU A 70 8.95 25.21 2.48
N VAL A 71 9.53 25.19 3.68
CA VAL A 71 10.91 24.77 3.94
C VAL A 71 10.90 23.44 4.69
N ALA A 72 11.54 22.42 4.12
CA ALA A 72 11.74 21.13 4.78
C ALA A 72 13.22 20.95 5.15
N THR A 73 13.49 20.43 6.35
CA THR A 73 14.85 20.30 6.87
C THR A 73 15.11 18.89 7.38
N LEU A 74 16.27 18.35 7.02
CA LEU A 74 16.72 17.00 7.40
C LEU A 74 17.70 17.07 8.57
N TYR A 75 17.48 16.18 9.55
CA TYR A 75 18.42 15.90 10.65
C TYR A 75 18.71 14.41 10.71
N VAL A 76 19.95 14.06 11.05
CA VAL A 76 20.39 12.69 11.25
C VAL A 76 21.09 12.58 12.59
N ASN A 77 20.66 11.63 13.42
CA ASN A 77 21.22 11.41 14.77
C ASN A 77 21.28 12.70 15.61
N GLY A 78 20.24 13.55 15.46
CA GLY A 78 20.13 14.84 16.13
C GLY A 78 20.93 15.98 15.51
N ASN A 79 21.74 15.74 14.49
CA ASN A 79 22.54 16.76 13.81
C ASN A 79 21.81 17.32 12.60
N LEU A 80 21.81 18.63 12.42
CA LEU A 80 21.31 19.28 11.22
C LEU A 80 22.17 18.88 10.01
N ILE A 81 21.52 18.38 8.97
CA ILE A 81 22.17 18.02 7.70
C ILE A 81 21.97 19.15 6.68
N GLY A 82 20.73 19.62 6.49
CA GLY A 82 20.44 20.73 5.61
C GLY A 82 18.98 20.80 5.16
N GLU A 83 18.68 21.81 4.33
CA GLU A 83 17.37 21.98 3.72
C GLU A 83 17.20 20.98 2.57
N MET A 84 16.02 20.38 2.50
CA MET A 84 15.65 19.45 1.43
C MET A 84 15.22 20.22 0.18
N THR A 85 15.59 19.69 -1.00
CA THR A 85 15.27 20.32 -2.28
C THR A 85 13.89 19.88 -2.78
N PRO A 86 12.96 20.79 -3.07
CA PRO A 86 11.65 20.46 -3.62
C PRO A 86 11.72 20.09 -5.10
N HIS A 87 10.98 19.07 -5.48
CA HIS A 87 10.75 18.64 -6.87
C HIS A 87 9.27 18.38 -7.09
N ASN A 88 8.82 18.59 -8.33
CA ASN A 88 7.52 18.13 -8.75
C ASN A 88 7.65 16.70 -9.27
N ASP A 89 6.88 15.80 -8.70
CA ASP A 89 6.74 14.42 -9.14
C ASP A 89 5.33 14.23 -9.69
N THR A 90 5.23 13.67 -10.90
CA THR A 90 3.94 13.38 -11.53
C THR A 90 3.54 11.97 -11.14
N VAL A 91 2.49 11.84 -10.34
CA VAL A 91 1.88 10.55 -10.05
C VAL A 91 0.82 10.30 -11.12
N VAL A 92 1.04 9.30 -11.95
CA VAL A 92 0.06 8.86 -12.93
C VAL A 92 -0.81 7.79 -12.26
N SER A 93 -2.10 8.05 -12.16
CA SER A 93 -3.07 7.03 -11.80
C SER A 93 -3.52 6.36 -13.11
N TYR A 94 -3.35 5.06 -13.23
CA TYR A 94 -3.87 4.33 -14.39
C TYR A 94 -5.32 3.93 -14.10
N ASP A 95 -6.25 4.55 -14.81
CA ASP A 95 -7.60 3.98 -14.93
C ASP A 95 -7.53 2.90 -16.02
N ILE A 96 -7.93 1.68 -15.65
CA ILE A 96 -8.02 0.55 -16.58
C ILE A 96 -9.05 0.77 -17.70
N TRP A 97 -9.97 1.73 -17.52
CA TRP A 97 -11.05 2.00 -18.49
C TRP A 97 -10.72 3.11 -19.48
N ASP A 98 -9.87 4.07 -19.10
CA ASP A 98 -9.35 5.11 -20.01
C ASP A 98 -7.91 5.48 -19.66
N PRO A 99 -6.92 4.74 -20.16
CA PRO A 99 -5.51 5.02 -19.88
C PRO A 99 -5.01 6.34 -20.49
N ASN A 100 -5.82 7.02 -21.31
CA ASN A 100 -5.47 8.28 -21.95
C ASN A 100 -6.18 9.49 -21.34
N ASP A 101 -6.92 9.33 -20.23
CA ASP A 101 -7.52 10.47 -19.55
C ASP A 101 -6.41 11.37 -18.99
N PRO A 102 -6.26 12.62 -19.49
CA PRO A 102 -5.22 13.53 -19.04
C PRO A 102 -5.42 14.02 -17.59
N ASN A 103 -6.56 13.70 -16.96
CA ASN A 103 -6.85 14.06 -15.56
C ASN A 103 -6.46 12.97 -14.57
N LEU A 104 -5.94 11.83 -15.04
CA LEU A 104 -5.52 10.72 -14.19
C LEU A 104 -4.18 10.94 -13.46
N GLY A 105 -3.53 12.05 -13.70
CA GLY A 105 -2.28 12.39 -13.03
C GLY A 105 -2.44 13.58 -12.07
N TYR A 106 -1.81 13.52 -10.92
CA TYR A 106 -1.66 14.69 -10.06
C TYR A 106 -0.18 14.96 -9.78
N ILE A 107 0.14 16.25 -9.59
CA ILE A 107 1.48 16.68 -9.25
C ILE A 107 1.63 16.62 -7.74
N ARG A 108 2.63 15.88 -7.28
CA ARG A 108 3.03 15.77 -5.89
C ARG A 108 4.35 16.51 -5.68
N LYS A 109 4.44 17.37 -4.68
CA LYS A 109 5.74 17.93 -4.27
C LYS A 109 6.49 16.93 -3.42
N VAL A 110 7.69 16.57 -3.88
CA VAL A 110 8.62 15.69 -3.19
C VAL A 110 9.87 16.46 -2.83
N TYR A 111 10.27 16.38 -1.59
CA TYR A 111 11.48 16.99 -1.05
C TYR A 111 12.55 15.92 -0.93
N THR A 112 13.73 16.16 -1.47
CA THR A 112 14.84 15.18 -1.49
C THR A 112 16.09 15.76 -0.86
N TYR A 113 16.91 14.88 -0.28
CA TYR A 113 18.26 15.22 0.14
C TYR A 113 19.21 14.08 -0.23
N ASP A 114 20.40 14.43 -0.69
CA ASP A 114 21.44 13.45 -1.09
C ASP A 114 22.16 12.93 0.16
N TYR A 115 21.41 12.23 1.00
CA TYR A 115 21.86 11.48 2.14
C TYR A 115 21.28 10.08 2.08
N TYR A 116 22.12 9.08 2.30
CA TYR A 116 21.79 7.66 2.23
C TYR A 116 21.80 7.10 3.65
N PRO A 117 20.65 6.96 4.29
CA PRO A 117 20.57 6.48 5.65
C PRO A 117 21.20 5.10 5.82
N ALA A 118 21.99 4.95 6.86
CA ALA A 118 22.55 3.67 7.28
C ALA A 118 21.64 3.01 8.34
N VAL A 119 21.79 1.70 8.49
CA VAL A 119 21.22 0.97 9.61
C VAL A 119 21.60 1.64 10.94
N GLY A 120 20.62 1.84 11.83
CA GLY A 120 20.80 2.49 13.11
C GLY A 120 20.68 4.03 13.09
N ASP A 121 20.62 4.66 11.90
CA ASP A 121 20.37 6.11 11.83
C ASP A 121 18.96 6.46 12.31
N ILE A 122 18.89 7.54 13.07
CA ILE A 122 17.64 8.17 13.50
C ILE A 122 17.44 9.42 12.64
N ILE A 123 16.38 9.41 11.83
CA ILE A 123 16.09 10.49 10.89
C ILE A 123 14.98 11.36 11.47
N LYS A 124 15.19 12.69 11.44
CA LYS A 124 14.14 13.65 11.74
C LYS A 124 13.94 14.58 10.55
N ILE A 125 12.68 14.79 10.19
CA ILE A 125 12.28 15.79 9.19
C ILE A 125 11.41 16.83 9.87
N THR A 126 11.70 18.10 9.62
CA THR A 126 10.86 19.23 10.02
C THR A 126 10.34 19.94 8.79
N ALA A 127 9.15 20.51 8.85
CA ALA A 127 8.62 21.36 7.80
C ALA A 127 7.89 22.57 8.39
N SER A 128 8.06 23.73 7.74
CA SER A 128 7.42 25.00 8.11
C SER A 128 6.97 25.76 6.88
N ALA A 129 5.85 26.48 6.97
CA ALA A 129 5.33 27.39 5.94
C ALA A 129 4.49 28.49 6.59
N ASN A 130 4.37 29.64 5.93
CA ASN A 130 3.54 30.73 6.43
C ASN A 130 2.06 30.30 6.52
N GLY A 131 1.45 30.58 7.66
CA GLY A 131 0.04 30.26 7.93
C GLY A 131 -0.21 28.83 8.38
N PHE A 132 0.82 28.05 8.65
CA PHE A 132 0.75 26.72 9.21
C PHE A 132 1.59 26.61 10.48
N ASP A 133 1.20 25.72 11.37
CA ASP A 133 2.05 25.31 12.48
C ASP A 133 3.28 24.54 11.95
N ASP A 134 4.43 24.74 12.61
CA ASP A 134 5.61 23.95 12.32
C ASP A 134 5.37 22.48 12.68
N VAL A 135 5.83 21.57 11.82
CA VAL A 135 5.67 20.14 12.01
C VAL A 135 7.01 19.43 12.06
N GLU A 136 7.09 18.39 12.86
CA GLU A 136 8.28 17.54 12.93
C GLU A 136 7.92 16.07 13.16
N ALA A 137 8.73 15.18 12.62
CA ALA A 137 8.65 13.77 12.92
C ALA A 137 10.03 13.12 12.96
N THR A 138 10.16 12.10 13.79
CA THR A 138 11.44 11.40 14.01
C THR A 138 11.19 9.89 13.93
N THR A 139 12.06 9.16 13.23
CA THR A 139 12.02 7.69 13.20
C THR A 139 12.61 7.10 14.47
N SER A 140 12.26 5.85 14.78
CA SER A 140 13.16 4.97 15.53
C SER A 140 14.44 4.69 14.71
N PRO A 141 15.49 4.09 15.29
CA PRO A 141 16.66 3.70 14.52
C PRO A 141 16.27 2.82 13.32
N LEU A 142 16.86 3.10 12.15
CA LEU A 142 16.62 2.29 10.94
C LEU A 142 17.00 0.82 11.19
N PRO A 143 16.11 -0.13 10.88
CA PRO A 143 16.31 -1.53 11.23
C PRO A 143 17.44 -2.19 10.42
N ASN A 144 17.97 -3.29 10.95
CA ASN A 144 18.97 -4.13 10.29
C ASN A 144 18.38 -4.87 9.08
N GLY A 145 19.22 -5.32 8.16
CA GLY A 145 18.87 -6.38 7.22
C GLY A 145 18.58 -7.71 7.92
N VAL A 146 17.89 -8.60 7.25
CA VAL A 146 17.43 -9.88 7.79
C VAL A 146 18.18 -11.02 7.09
N ASP A 147 18.83 -11.91 7.87
CA ASP A 147 19.38 -13.13 7.31
C ASP A 147 18.22 -14.08 6.98
N SER A 148 18.00 -14.31 5.71
CA SER A 148 16.86 -15.07 5.22
C SER A 148 17.18 -15.91 4.00
N HIS A 149 16.45 -17.02 3.85
CA HIS A 149 16.59 -17.96 2.75
C HIS A 149 15.22 -18.44 2.29
N VAL A 150 15.02 -18.57 0.97
CA VAL A 150 13.75 -19.01 0.40
C VAL A 150 13.87 -20.35 -0.30
N ASN A 151 12.88 -21.23 -0.06
CA ASN A 151 12.62 -22.42 -0.85
C ASN A 151 11.20 -22.35 -1.42
N VAL A 152 11.03 -22.86 -2.62
CA VAL A 152 9.74 -22.86 -3.32
C VAL A 152 9.39 -24.28 -3.73
N ASP A 153 8.23 -24.74 -3.30
CA ASP A 153 7.64 -26.01 -3.71
C ASP A 153 6.49 -25.73 -4.66
N VAL A 154 6.58 -26.25 -5.88
CA VAL A 154 5.51 -26.13 -6.89
C VAL A 154 4.50 -27.24 -6.64
N LEU A 155 3.24 -26.87 -6.36
CA LEU A 155 2.15 -27.82 -6.13
C LEU A 155 1.44 -28.18 -7.44
N ASP A 156 1.18 -27.16 -8.25
CA ASP A 156 0.55 -27.26 -9.56
C ASP A 156 1.10 -26.17 -10.46
N TRP A 157 1.29 -26.48 -11.74
CA TRP A 157 1.77 -25.51 -12.73
C TRP A 157 1.28 -25.93 -14.11
N THR A 158 0.58 -25.06 -14.79
CA THR A 158 0.02 -25.34 -16.10
C THR A 158 0.09 -24.12 -16.99
N SER A 159 0.19 -24.35 -18.30
CA SER A 159 0.12 -23.31 -19.31
C SER A 159 -1.02 -23.58 -20.30
N TYR A 160 -1.52 -22.52 -20.90
CA TYR A 160 -2.49 -22.60 -21.98
C TYR A 160 -2.44 -21.35 -22.84
N TYR A 161 -2.84 -21.49 -24.12
CA TYR A 161 -2.94 -20.35 -25.02
C TYR A 161 -4.32 -19.70 -24.90
N GLN A 162 -4.33 -18.37 -24.78
CA GLN A 162 -5.51 -17.53 -24.94
C GLN A 162 -5.50 -16.95 -26.35
N TYR A 163 -6.59 -17.13 -27.11
CA TYR A 163 -6.68 -16.64 -28.47
C TYR A 163 -7.60 -15.42 -28.51
N THR A 164 -7.15 -14.36 -29.16
CA THR A 164 -7.97 -13.19 -29.49
C THR A 164 -8.53 -13.39 -30.88
N TYR A 165 -9.82 -13.17 -31.07
CA TYR A 165 -10.52 -13.34 -32.31
C TYR A 165 -11.07 -12.02 -32.81
N ASP A 166 -10.93 -11.77 -34.11
CA ASP A 166 -11.63 -10.70 -34.79
C ASP A 166 -12.70 -11.27 -35.73
N ASP A 167 -13.79 -10.53 -35.91
CA ASP A 167 -14.83 -10.87 -36.87
C ASP A 167 -14.45 -10.26 -38.23
N VAL A 168 -13.97 -11.11 -39.12
CA VAL A 168 -13.60 -10.71 -40.48
C VAL A 168 -14.49 -11.47 -41.46
N ASP A 169 -15.34 -10.75 -42.16
CA ASP A 169 -16.28 -11.31 -43.18
C ASP A 169 -17.22 -12.39 -42.63
N ASP A 170 -17.80 -12.21 -41.42
CA ASP A 170 -18.65 -13.20 -40.73
C ASP A 170 -17.91 -14.49 -40.28
N GLU A 171 -16.58 -14.50 -40.28
CA GLU A 171 -15.77 -15.58 -39.75
C GLU A 171 -14.91 -15.08 -38.57
N PHE A 172 -14.87 -15.83 -37.45
CA PHE A 172 -13.96 -15.58 -36.33
C PHE A 172 -12.55 -16.04 -36.70
N VAL A 173 -11.65 -15.09 -36.88
CA VAL A 173 -10.24 -15.35 -37.20
C VAL A 173 -9.37 -15.07 -35.97
N VAL A 174 -8.47 -15.99 -35.63
CA VAL A 174 -7.45 -15.75 -34.59
C VAL A 174 -6.52 -14.68 -35.11
N VAL A 175 -6.47 -13.56 -34.40
CA VAL A 175 -5.59 -12.43 -34.73
C VAL A 175 -4.38 -12.34 -33.80
N ASP A 176 -4.46 -12.96 -32.62
CA ASP A 176 -3.39 -12.95 -31.65
C ASP A 176 -3.49 -14.14 -30.69
N SER A 177 -2.37 -14.53 -30.08
CA SER A 177 -2.32 -15.55 -29.05
C SER A 177 -1.41 -15.11 -27.90
N LEU A 178 -1.89 -15.30 -26.67
CA LEU A 178 -1.15 -15.03 -25.46
C LEU A 178 -0.90 -16.33 -24.71
N LEU A 179 0.31 -16.52 -24.22
CA LEU A 179 0.64 -17.65 -23.38
C LEU A 179 0.33 -17.30 -21.92
N SER A 180 -0.57 -18.07 -21.33
CA SER A 180 -0.98 -17.89 -19.94
C SER A 180 -0.47 -19.03 -19.09
N PHE A 181 0.07 -18.69 -17.92
CA PHE A 181 0.51 -19.64 -16.92
C PHE A 181 -0.34 -19.46 -15.66
N TYR A 182 -0.60 -20.55 -15.01
CA TYR A 182 -1.32 -20.61 -13.74
C TYR A 182 -0.65 -21.64 -12.84
N GLY A 183 -0.41 -21.29 -11.60
CA GLY A 183 0.20 -22.21 -10.67
C GLY A 183 -0.04 -21.89 -9.21
N ASP A 184 -0.05 -22.95 -8.40
CA ASP A 184 -0.09 -22.89 -6.96
C ASP A 184 1.28 -23.34 -6.39
N LEU A 185 1.86 -22.50 -5.53
CA LEU A 185 3.18 -22.70 -4.94
C LEU A 185 3.10 -22.59 -3.41
N VAL A 186 4.02 -23.27 -2.73
CA VAL A 186 4.30 -23.05 -1.31
C VAL A 186 5.67 -22.42 -1.19
N LEU A 187 5.71 -21.25 -0.60
CA LEU A 187 6.96 -20.57 -0.26
C LEU A 187 7.30 -20.88 1.19
N THR A 188 8.54 -21.29 1.41
CA THR A 188 9.11 -21.51 2.73
C THR A 188 10.27 -20.55 2.90
N LEU A 189 10.16 -19.63 3.85
CA LEU A 189 11.12 -18.58 4.12
C LEU A 189 11.72 -18.79 5.50
N ASP A 190 13.01 -19.11 5.57
CA ASP A 190 13.76 -19.18 6.82
C ASP A 190 14.19 -17.75 7.19
N ILE A 191 13.75 -17.25 8.34
CA ILE A 191 14.02 -15.90 8.84
C ILE A 191 14.74 -16.03 10.16
N THR A 192 15.93 -15.44 10.27
CA THR A 192 16.67 -15.37 11.53
C THR A 192 16.41 -14.00 12.17
N ASP A 193 15.97 -14.02 13.43
CA ASP A 193 15.77 -12.79 14.20
C ASP A 193 17.06 -11.97 14.27
N PRO A 194 17.05 -10.71 13.74
CA PRO A 194 18.25 -9.88 13.69
C PRO A 194 18.60 -9.23 15.03
N ASN A 195 17.66 -9.11 15.99
CA ASN A 195 17.83 -8.37 17.24
C ASN A 195 17.28 -9.12 18.46
N PRO A 196 17.86 -10.26 18.87
CA PRO A 196 17.36 -11.06 19.98
C PRO A 196 17.08 -10.25 21.26
N GLY A 197 15.85 -10.40 21.79
CA GLY A 197 15.38 -9.69 22.98
C GLY A 197 14.81 -8.30 22.70
N GLN A 198 14.66 -7.92 21.44
CA GLN A 198 13.91 -6.74 20.98
C GLN A 198 12.67 -7.20 20.20
N SER A 199 11.69 -6.35 20.10
CA SER A 199 10.52 -6.66 19.28
C SER A 199 10.71 -6.08 17.88
N ASP A 200 10.84 -6.96 16.92
CA ASP A 200 11.03 -6.63 15.52
C ASP A 200 9.73 -6.83 14.71
N CYS A 201 9.58 -6.03 13.68
CA CYS A 201 8.40 -6.02 12.81
C CYS A 201 8.81 -6.27 11.36
N PHE A 202 8.04 -7.07 10.67
CA PHE A 202 8.35 -7.51 9.31
C PHE A 202 7.16 -7.39 8.39
N LYS A 203 7.46 -7.31 7.08
CA LYS A 203 6.49 -7.48 6.01
C LYS A 203 7.09 -8.34 4.92
N VAL A 204 6.33 -9.32 4.44
CA VAL A 204 6.72 -10.16 3.31
C VAL A 204 5.69 -10.07 2.21
N TYR A 205 6.15 -9.93 0.97
CA TYR A 205 5.29 -9.95 -0.22
C TYR A 205 6.09 -10.27 -1.47
N VAL A 206 5.39 -10.65 -2.52
CA VAL A 206 5.94 -10.75 -3.90
C VAL A 206 5.27 -9.69 -4.73
N GLU A 207 6.04 -8.96 -5.52
CA GLU A 207 5.50 -7.89 -6.35
C GLU A 207 4.74 -8.47 -7.54
N SER A 208 3.45 -8.15 -7.64
CA SER A 208 2.71 -8.27 -8.90
C SER A 208 3.14 -7.13 -9.81
N TRP A 209 3.34 -7.41 -11.08
CA TRP A 209 3.69 -6.36 -12.03
C TRP A 209 2.86 -6.48 -13.31
N LYS A 210 2.69 -5.36 -13.96
CA LYS A 210 2.06 -5.25 -15.26
C LYS A 210 2.89 -4.31 -16.11
N ARG A 211 3.48 -4.82 -17.18
CA ARG A 211 4.23 -4.01 -18.15
C ARG A 211 3.29 -3.35 -19.15
N ASP A 212 2.33 -4.12 -19.67
CA ASP A 212 1.34 -3.71 -20.64
C ASP A 212 0.09 -4.61 -20.57
N MET A 213 -0.77 -4.56 -21.57
CA MET A 213 -1.99 -5.38 -21.61
C MET A 213 -1.67 -6.88 -21.76
N TYR A 214 -0.54 -7.22 -22.34
CA TYR A 214 -0.15 -8.58 -22.76
C TYR A 214 0.90 -9.21 -21.86
N ASN A 215 1.56 -8.41 -21.00
CA ASN A 215 2.62 -8.89 -20.12
C ASN A 215 2.33 -8.49 -18.69
N SER A 216 1.89 -9.45 -17.88
CA SER A 216 1.54 -9.22 -16.49
C SER A 216 1.73 -10.46 -15.63
N ILE A 217 2.10 -10.23 -14.36
CA ILE A 217 2.10 -11.25 -13.30
C ILE A 217 1.24 -10.76 -12.15
N ARG A 218 0.34 -11.61 -11.69
CA ARG A 218 -0.46 -11.40 -10.47
C ARG A 218 -0.15 -12.50 -9.48
N CYS A 219 0.09 -12.11 -8.25
CA CYS A 219 0.34 -13.03 -7.15
C CYS A 219 -0.75 -12.84 -6.09
N TYR A 220 -1.38 -13.93 -5.69
CA TYR A 220 -2.39 -13.97 -4.64
C TYR A 220 -1.86 -14.82 -3.51
N PHE A 221 -1.98 -14.36 -2.27
CA PHE A 221 -1.38 -14.97 -1.11
C PHE A 221 -2.41 -15.49 -0.14
N GLU A 222 -2.11 -16.66 0.46
CA GLU A 222 -2.81 -17.18 1.64
C GLU A 222 -1.83 -17.15 2.81
N TYR A 223 -2.05 -16.26 3.76
CA TYR A 223 -1.21 -16.05 4.94
C TYR A 223 -1.72 -16.89 6.13
N ASP A 224 -1.64 -18.23 5.98
CA ASP A 224 -2.16 -19.19 6.98
C ASP A 224 -1.20 -19.41 8.17
N ASP A 225 0.04 -18.94 8.08
CA ASP A 225 1.04 -19.17 9.12
C ASP A 225 0.66 -18.39 10.40
N PRO A 226 0.76 -19.04 11.59
CA PRO A 226 0.44 -18.38 12.86
C PRO A 226 1.18 -17.09 13.13
N VAL A 227 2.36 -16.87 12.53
CA VAL A 227 3.14 -15.64 12.69
C VAL A 227 2.39 -14.40 12.20
N PHE A 228 1.54 -14.54 11.19
CA PHE A 228 0.72 -13.41 10.70
C PHE A 228 -0.40 -12.99 11.68
N GLY A 229 -0.65 -13.82 12.70
CA GLY A 229 -1.49 -13.44 13.84
C GLY A 229 -0.75 -12.71 14.95
N SER A 230 0.59 -12.59 14.89
CA SER A 230 1.39 -11.97 15.93
C SER A 230 1.25 -10.44 15.91
N ALA A 231 1.36 -9.84 17.09
CA ALA A 231 1.32 -8.39 17.27
C ALA A 231 2.33 -7.96 18.32
N LEU A 232 2.74 -6.68 18.27
CA LEU A 232 3.59 -6.11 19.32
C LEU A 232 2.87 -6.14 20.67
N PRO A 233 3.57 -6.45 21.76
CA PRO A 233 3.00 -6.33 23.10
C PRO A 233 2.55 -4.89 23.38
N ASN A 234 1.39 -4.74 24.02
CA ASN A 234 0.81 -3.43 24.39
C ASN A 234 0.55 -2.48 23.20
N ASN A 235 0.17 -3.03 22.06
CA ASN A 235 -0.22 -2.23 20.92
C ASN A 235 -1.56 -1.53 21.19
N GLU A 236 -1.52 -0.25 21.58
CA GLU A 236 -2.70 0.56 21.89
C GLU A 236 -3.49 0.99 20.65
N TYR A 237 -2.93 0.80 19.45
CA TYR A 237 -3.48 1.34 18.19
C TYR A 237 -4.29 0.33 17.39
N VAL A 238 -4.22 -0.95 17.72
CA VAL A 238 -4.86 -1.99 16.91
C VAL A 238 -5.63 -2.96 17.78
N ASP A 239 -6.92 -3.05 17.55
CA ASP A 239 -7.76 -4.13 18.04
C ASP A 239 -7.66 -5.30 17.05
N PHE A 240 -6.95 -6.37 17.45
CA PHE A 240 -6.64 -7.49 16.57
C PHE A 240 -7.72 -8.58 16.54
N ASP A 241 -8.85 -8.38 17.19
CA ASP A 241 -9.92 -9.38 17.20
C ASP A 241 -10.58 -9.57 15.83
N ASP A 242 -10.35 -8.63 14.89
CA ASP A 242 -10.90 -8.69 13.54
C ASP A 242 -9.80 -9.06 12.50
N LEU A 243 -9.65 -10.37 12.21
CA LEU A 243 -8.64 -10.91 11.30
C LEU A 243 -8.74 -10.38 9.86
N GLU A 244 -9.91 -9.89 9.47
CA GLU A 244 -10.16 -9.37 8.11
C GLU A 244 -9.54 -7.97 7.88
N THR A 245 -9.12 -7.28 8.94
CA THR A 245 -8.62 -5.90 8.87
C THR A 245 -7.09 -5.78 8.95
N LYS A 246 -6.36 -6.89 9.10
CA LYS A 246 -4.89 -6.86 9.19
C LYS A 246 -4.24 -6.62 7.84
N PRO A 247 -3.17 -5.78 7.79
CA PRO A 247 -2.41 -5.64 6.57
C PRO A 247 -1.75 -6.98 6.20
N GLN A 248 -1.93 -7.39 4.95
CA GLN A 248 -1.44 -8.67 4.48
C GLN A 248 0.08 -8.74 4.55
N GLY A 249 0.60 -9.86 5.02
CA GLY A 249 2.02 -10.16 5.09
C GLY A 249 2.80 -9.42 6.17
N VAL A 250 2.13 -8.68 7.07
CA VAL A 250 2.78 -7.99 8.21
C VAL A 250 2.75 -8.88 9.45
N PHE A 251 3.89 -8.99 10.15
CA PHE A 251 4.04 -9.82 11.34
C PHE A 251 5.15 -9.30 12.27
N THR A 252 5.29 -9.94 13.44
CA THR A 252 6.33 -9.64 14.42
C THR A 252 7.07 -10.90 14.80
N ASP A 253 8.22 -10.74 15.45
CA ASP A 253 9.08 -11.83 15.94
C ASP A 253 8.59 -12.52 17.23
N VAL A 254 7.44 -12.12 17.77
CA VAL A 254 6.92 -12.62 19.06
C VAL A 254 6.97 -14.16 19.19
N LEU A 255 6.77 -14.88 18.07
CA LEU A 255 6.84 -16.34 18.06
C LEU A 255 8.25 -16.90 17.92
N PHE A 256 9.25 -16.09 17.56
CA PHE A 256 10.60 -16.58 17.24
C PHE A 256 11.75 -15.69 17.73
N ASP A 257 11.49 -14.78 18.69
CA ASP A 257 12.52 -13.95 19.32
C ASP A 257 13.76 -14.79 19.69
N GLY A 258 14.92 -14.36 19.23
CA GLY A 258 16.22 -14.99 19.39
C GLY A 258 16.43 -16.30 18.60
N ARG A 259 15.60 -16.59 17.60
CA ARG A 259 15.66 -17.87 16.86
C ARG A 259 15.44 -17.66 15.36
N THR A 260 15.74 -18.72 14.59
CA THR A 260 15.30 -18.81 13.19
C THR A 260 13.89 -19.40 13.14
N TYR A 261 13.05 -18.80 12.34
CA TYR A 261 11.68 -19.23 12.08
C TYR A 261 11.51 -19.64 10.62
N GLN A 262 10.78 -20.72 10.40
CA GLN A 262 10.40 -21.19 9.07
C GLN A 262 8.98 -20.73 8.77
N LEU A 263 8.86 -19.59 8.09
CA LEU A 263 7.61 -19.04 7.64
C LEU A 263 7.12 -19.77 6.40
N LYS A 264 5.83 -20.17 6.38
CA LYS A 264 5.21 -20.81 5.23
C LYS A 264 3.97 -20.07 4.80
N PHE A 265 3.84 -19.84 3.50
CA PHE A 265 2.62 -19.33 2.91
C PHE A 265 2.42 -19.86 1.50
N LYS A 266 1.14 -19.95 1.09
CA LYS A 266 0.79 -20.35 -0.25
C LYS A 266 0.67 -19.14 -1.15
N MET A 267 1.03 -19.33 -2.39
CA MET A 267 0.93 -18.32 -3.41
C MET A 267 0.35 -18.93 -4.69
N ARG A 268 -0.66 -18.27 -5.23
CA ARG A 268 -1.14 -18.51 -6.58
C ARG A 268 -0.55 -17.48 -7.51
N VAL A 269 -0.02 -17.94 -8.63
CA VAL A 269 0.52 -17.09 -9.69
C VAL A 269 -0.35 -17.21 -10.93
N GLU A 270 -0.73 -16.08 -11.48
CA GLU A 270 -1.33 -15.93 -12.79
C GLU A 270 -0.42 -15.05 -13.64
N MET A 271 0.07 -15.58 -14.74
CA MET A 271 0.96 -14.86 -15.64
C MET A 271 0.43 -14.92 -17.06
N VAL A 272 0.43 -13.78 -17.73
CA VAL A 272 0.08 -13.66 -19.14
C VAL A 272 1.26 -13.04 -19.86
N LEU A 273 1.73 -13.68 -20.90
CA LEU A 273 2.89 -13.27 -21.69
C LEU A 273 2.58 -13.28 -23.19
N ASP A 274 3.16 -12.33 -23.89
CA ASP A 274 3.22 -12.31 -25.35
C ASP A 274 4.09 -13.47 -25.88
N GLU A 275 3.97 -13.83 -27.15
CA GLU A 275 4.77 -14.91 -27.79
C GLU A 275 6.28 -14.64 -27.73
N GLU A 276 6.71 -13.38 -27.69
CA GLU A 276 8.11 -12.95 -27.60
C GLU A 276 8.52 -12.57 -26.17
N TYR A 277 8.13 -13.36 -25.17
CA TYR A 277 8.46 -13.04 -23.78
C TYR A 277 9.93 -13.29 -23.42
N ASP A 278 10.44 -12.50 -22.49
CA ASP A 278 11.74 -12.67 -21.88
C ASP A 278 11.66 -13.71 -20.75
N THR A 279 12.60 -14.66 -20.73
CA THR A 279 12.67 -15.68 -19.64
C THR A 279 12.95 -15.06 -18.27
N ASP A 280 13.42 -13.83 -18.21
CA ASP A 280 13.59 -13.10 -16.93
C ASP A 280 12.27 -12.89 -16.21
N PHE A 281 11.10 -12.96 -16.88
CA PHE A 281 9.77 -12.91 -16.26
C PHE A 281 9.49 -14.05 -15.32
N PHE A 282 10.20 -15.17 -15.43
CA PHE A 282 10.09 -16.31 -14.53
C PHE A 282 10.94 -16.17 -13.24
N GLN A 283 11.65 -15.05 -13.08
CA GLN A 283 12.35 -14.72 -11.86
C GLN A 283 11.52 -13.73 -11.05
N LEU A 284 10.99 -14.17 -9.92
CA LEU A 284 10.18 -13.30 -9.05
C LEU A 284 10.95 -12.91 -7.79
N PRO A 285 10.90 -11.62 -7.40
CA PRO A 285 11.47 -11.17 -6.15
C PRO A 285 10.47 -11.33 -5.00
N ILE A 286 10.90 -11.99 -3.93
CA ILE A 286 10.26 -11.87 -2.63
C ILE A 286 10.91 -10.69 -1.92
N ARG A 287 10.08 -9.78 -1.44
CA ARG A 287 10.51 -8.68 -0.59
C ARG A 287 10.27 -9.04 0.86
N LEU A 288 11.34 -9.11 1.65
CA LEU A 288 11.27 -9.19 3.09
C LEU A 288 11.72 -7.84 3.65
N GLU A 289 10.78 -7.13 4.25
CA GLU A 289 11.03 -5.84 4.86
C GLU A 289 11.15 -5.99 6.36
N HIS A 290 12.22 -5.46 6.94
CA HIS A 290 12.32 -5.20 8.36
C HIS A 290 11.86 -3.75 8.61
N LEU A 291 10.82 -3.57 9.39
CA LEU A 291 10.09 -2.32 9.55
C LEU A 291 10.49 -1.60 10.82
N SER A 292 10.57 -0.27 10.77
CA SER A 292 10.51 0.52 11.99
C SER A 292 9.12 0.37 12.66
N LYS A 293 9.04 0.61 13.96
CA LYS A 293 7.78 0.48 14.72
C LYS A 293 6.71 1.45 14.22
N GLU A 294 7.13 2.66 13.82
CA GLU A 294 6.22 3.67 13.26
C GLU A 294 5.56 3.15 11.98
N TYR A 295 6.34 2.48 11.11
CA TYR A 295 5.79 1.93 9.87
C TYR A 295 4.84 0.77 10.14
N TYR A 296 5.18 -0.09 11.10
CA TYR A 296 4.30 -1.17 11.53
C TYR A 296 2.95 -0.63 12.04
N TYR A 297 2.95 0.37 12.94
CA TYR A 297 1.71 0.98 13.43
C TYR A 297 0.91 1.66 12.34
N TYR A 298 1.59 2.34 11.42
CA TYR A 298 0.94 2.96 10.28
C TYR A 298 0.24 1.92 9.40
N LEU A 299 0.91 0.85 9.01
CA LEU A 299 0.33 -0.22 8.19
C LEU A 299 -0.90 -0.86 8.85
N ASN A 300 -0.87 -1.04 10.17
CA ASN A 300 -2.01 -1.60 10.90
C ASN A 300 -3.20 -0.65 11.04
N THR A 301 -3.06 0.63 10.74
CA THR A 301 -4.10 1.63 10.91
C THR A 301 -4.52 2.34 9.63
N CYS A 302 -3.71 2.31 8.56
CA CYS A 302 -3.98 3.08 7.35
C CYS A 302 -4.91 2.40 6.34
N ASP A 303 -5.00 1.06 6.37
CA ASP A 303 -5.71 0.28 5.35
C ASP A 303 -6.84 -0.56 5.94
N GLN A 304 -7.69 0.07 6.71
CA GLN A 304 -8.87 -0.60 7.26
C GLN A 304 -10.14 -0.27 6.47
N GLY A 305 -9.99 0.00 5.18
CA GLY A 305 -11.03 0.67 4.52
C GLY A 305 -11.58 0.15 3.23
N ASP A 306 -12.34 -0.91 3.20
CA ASP A 306 -13.52 -0.87 2.33
C ASP A 306 -14.47 0.21 2.88
N MET A 307 -14.64 1.33 2.16
CA MET A 307 -15.50 2.46 2.56
C MET A 307 -16.94 2.02 2.89
N SER A 308 -17.38 0.85 2.43
CA SER A 308 -18.70 0.30 2.73
C SER A 308 -18.84 -0.16 4.18
N MET A 309 -17.78 -0.62 4.82
CA MET A 309 -17.78 -1.02 6.23
C MET A 309 -17.63 0.16 7.19
N GLN A 310 -16.96 1.23 6.80
CA GLN A 310 -16.75 2.42 7.64
C GLN A 310 -18.04 3.18 8.00
N LEU A 311 -19.12 2.97 7.26
CA LEU A 311 -20.42 3.57 7.58
C LEU A 311 -21.05 3.04 8.88
N TYR A 312 -20.58 1.90 9.40
CA TYR A 312 -21.15 1.21 10.57
C TYR A 312 -20.15 0.95 11.70
N ALA A 313 -18.86 1.19 11.47
CA ALA A 313 -17.80 1.05 12.47
C ALA A 313 -17.35 2.41 13.01
N GLU A 314 -16.81 2.44 14.21
CA GLU A 314 -16.10 3.63 14.69
C GLU A 314 -14.87 3.88 13.81
N PRO A 315 -14.63 5.14 13.36
CA PRO A 315 -13.50 5.44 12.51
C PRO A 315 -12.19 5.18 13.27
N ILE A 316 -11.34 4.32 12.71
CA ILE A 316 -10.00 4.08 13.25
C ILE A 316 -9.11 5.27 12.89
N GLN A 317 -8.47 5.83 13.90
CA GLN A 317 -7.53 6.91 13.66
C GLN A 317 -6.23 6.34 13.07
N THR A 318 -5.90 6.72 11.84
CA THR A 318 -4.60 6.38 11.24
C THR A 318 -3.45 6.87 12.12
N TYR A 319 -2.50 5.99 12.40
CA TYR A 319 -1.31 6.34 13.16
C TYR A 319 -0.51 7.45 12.48
N THR A 320 -0.03 8.40 13.28
CA THR A 320 0.88 9.46 12.85
C THR A 320 1.96 9.67 13.92
N ASN A 321 3.19 9.87 13.50
CA ASN A 321 4.27 10.34 14.38
C ASN A 321 4.69 11.79 14.06
N VAL A 322 3.87 12.52 13.28
CA VAL A 322 4.11 13.91 12.92
C VAL A 322 3.49 14.82 13.98
N ASN A 323 4.31 15.46 14.78
CA ASN A 323 3.89 16.46 15.77
C ASN A 323 3.40 17.72 15.06
N GLY A 324 2.24 18.23 15.43
CA GLY A 324 1.63 19.44 14.86
C GLY A 324 0.89 19.22 13.53
N GLY A 325 1.06 18.07 12.88
CA GLY A 325 0.52 17.75 11.56
C GLY A 325 0.01 16.32 11.43
N TYR A 326 0.03 15.81 10.19
CA TYR A 326 -0.37 14.46 9.85
C TYR A 326 0.69 13.75 9.01
N GLY A 327 0.52 12.43 8.82
CA GLY A 327 1.37 11.60 7.99
C GLY A 327 2.33 10.74 8.80
N ILE A 328 3.40 10.27 8.16
CA ILE A 328 4.33 9.30 8.73
C ILE A 328 5.77 9.58 8.27
N VAL A 329 6.70 9.54 9.21
CA VAL A 329 8.14 9.49 8.92
C VAL A 329 8.68 8.20 9.54
N ALA A 330 9.02 7.24 8.69
CA ALA A 330 9.34 5.89 9.11
C ALA A 330 10.49 5.33 8.27
N GLY A 331 11.02 4.18 8.68
CA GLY A 331 12.11 3.51 7.99
C GLY A 331 11.89 2.02 7.82
N ARG A 332 12.59 1.46 6.84
CA ARG A 332 12.66 0.03 6.60
C ARG A 332 14.03 -0.35 6.03
N THR A 333 14.34 -1.62 6.14
CA THR A 333 15.40 -2.26 5.35
C THR A 333 14.76 -3.37 4.53
N VAL A 334 15.09 -3.46 3.25
CA VAL A 334 14.49 -4.39 2.30
C VAL A 334 15.53 -5.40 1.85
N ASP A 335 15.26 -6.67 2.13
CA ASP A 335 16.01 -7.80 1.57
C ASP A 335 15.21 -8.41 0.42
N THR A 336 15.88 -8.65 -0.70
CA THR A 336 15.28 -9.21 -1.90
C THR A 336 15.81 -10.60 -2.15
N LEU A 337 14.90 -11.57 -2.09
CA LEU A 337 15.18 -12.97 -2.39
C LEU A 337 14.56 -13.31 -3.74
N TRP A 338 15.31 -13.98 -4.60
CA TRP A 338 14.84 -14.35 -5.92
C TRP A 338 14.50 -15.84 -5.97
N PHE A 339 13.42 -16.16 -6.61
CA PHE A 339 13.08 -17.54 -6.95
C PHE A 339 12.62 -17.67 -8.40
N ALA A 340 12.85 -18.83 -9.00
CA ALA A 340 12.47 -19.12 -10.36
C ALA A 340 11.12 -19.86 -10.38
N LEU A 341 10.21 -19.41 -11.26
CA LEU A 341 9.03 -20.15 -11.64
C LEU A 341 9.43 -21.28 -12.62
N PRO A 342 8.66 -22.38 -12.70
CA PRO A 342 8.91 -23.43 -13.67
C PRO A 342 8.82 -22.90 -15.11
N LEU A 343 9.83 -23.24 -15.91
CA LEU A 343 9.74 -23.12 -17.37
C LEU A 343 9.22 -24.46 -17.91
N GLU A 344 8.11 -24.44 -18.62
CA GLU A 344 7.71 -25.63 -19.40
C GLU A 344 8.67 -25.77 -20.59
N GLU A 345 9.29 -26.96 -20.72
CA GLU A 345 10.11 -27.32 -21.88
C GLU A 345 9.26 -27.65 -23.12
#